data_30b81b18bd6f54767af456de3ad92119
#
_entry.id   30b81b18bd6f54767af456de3ad92119
#
_cell.length_a   1.000
_cell.length_b   1.000
_cell.length_c   1.000
_cell.angle_alpha   90.00
_cell.angle_beta   90.00
_cell.angle_gamma   90.00
#
_symmetry.space_group_name_H-M   'P 1'
#
loop_
_entity.id
_entity.type
_entity.pdbx_description
1 polymer ?
#
loop_
_entity_poly.entity_id
_entity_poly.type
_entity_poly.pdbx_seq_one_letter_code
_entity_poly.pdbx_strand_id
1 'polypeptide(L)'
;MKDKIKFAMRTMGYYGIETSFKKALQDFKPDIVHLHNVHSYLSPVVVKIAKQFGCKVVWTLHDYKLACPAYSCLNRGKICEKCFTSKINVIKERCFKENLPASVLAYFEAKKWNVAKLQRYVDYFICPSSFIKRQMLKAGLKEEKLKVVCNFVDPVKLEQLKNVEISDKRDDFYVYVGRLSEEKGVATLLKAAKKLPYKLKLVGGGHLYDGFIAEYGSCENIEFLGHQPAEKVAEILLSAKCLVLPSECYENNPLSVIEALCAGIPIVGANIGGIPELIDAEWGETFESGNIEDMQQAITRVMGTDKYNYKNIACQSQERFSFDTHYKQLKELYK
;
A
#
# COMPACT_ATOMS: atom_id res chain seq x y z
N MET A 1 -5.74 -20.94 -22.55
CA MET A 1 -7.21 -20.86 -22.36
C MET A 1 -7.66 -21.56 -21.07
N LYS A 2 -7.21 -22.80 -20.81
CA LYS A 2 -7.57 -23.56 -19.58
C LYS A 2 -7.24 -22.81 -18.27
N ASP A 3 -6.09 -22.14 -18.17
CA ASP A 3 -5.70 -21.42 -16.95
C ASP A 3 -6.53 -20.16 -16.67
N LYS A 4 -6.97 -19.46 -17.72
CA LYS A 4 -7.89 -18.31 -17.59
C LYS A 4 -9.27 -18.74 -17.07
N ILE A 5 -9.76 -19.89 -17.53
CA ILE A 5 -11.03 -20.46 -17.04
C ILE A 5 -10.90 -20.90 -15.59
N LYS A 6 -9.80 -21.59 -15.24
CA LYS A 6 -9.52 -21.97 -13.85
C LYS A 6 -9.46 -20.76 -12.93
N PHE A 7 -8.78 -19.69 -13.36
CA PHE A 7 -8.71 -18.44 -12.60
C PHE A 7 -10.11 -17.84 -12.37
N ALA A 8 -10.92 -17.74 -13.43
CA ALA A 8 -12.28 -17.24 -13.35
C ALA A 8 -13.16 -18.10 -12.42
N MET A 9 -13.02 -19.42 -12.47
CA MET A 9 -13.74 -20.33 -11.57
C MET A 9 -13.31 -20.17 -10.12
N ARG A 10 -12.00 -19.99 -9.84
CA ARG A 10 -11.48 -19.75 -8.49
C ARG A 10 -12.02 -18.45 -7.90
N THR A 11 -11.94 -17.32 -8.62
CA THR A 11 -12.44 -16.03 -8.14
C THR A 11 -13.94 -16.07 -7.83
N MET A 12 -14.67 -16.91 -8.56
CA MET A 12 -16.10 -17.16 -8.31
C MET A 12 -16.36 -18.18 -7.17
N GLY A 13 -15.31 -18.75 -6.56
CA GLY A 13 -15.44 -19.72 -5.46
C GLY A 13 -15.80 -21.13 -5.88
N TYR A 14 -15.47 -21.50 -7.12
CA TYR A 14 -15.56 -22.86 -7.64
C TYR A 14 -14.18 -23.52 -7.69
N TYR A 15 -14.10 -24.75 -8.07
CA TYR A 15 -12.82 -25.43 -8.34
C TYR A 15 -12.07 -25.96 -7.12
N GLY A 16 -12.76 -26.67 -6.23
CA GLY A 16 -12.12 -27.45 -5.15
C GLY A 16 -11.59 -26.66 -3.94
N ILE A 17 -11.65 -25.30 -3.97
CA ILE A 17 -11.23 -24.46 -2.86
C ILE A 17 -12.01 -24.82 -1.60
N GLU A 18 -13.31 -25.03 -1.71
CA GLU A 18 -14.17 -25.35 -0.57
C GLU A 18 -13.71 -26.64 0.13
N THR A 19 -13.43 -27.69 -0.64
CA THR A 19 -13.02 -28.99 -0.11
C THR A 19 -11.68 -28.91 0.62
N SER A 20 -10.68 -28.29 -0.02
CA SER A 20 -9.35 -28.14 0.57
C SER A 20 -9.38 -27.27 1.82
N PHE A 21 -10.14 -26.17 1.80
CA PHE A 21 -10.22 -25.28 2.94
C PHE A 21 -11.00 -25.90 4.11
N LYS A 22 -12.11 -26.62 3.84
CA LYS A 22 -12.84 -27.39 4.87
C LYS A 22 -11.93 -28.43 5.53
N LYS A 23 -11.15 -29.17 4.74
CA LYS A 23 -10.17 -30.12 5.27
C LYS A 23 -9.17 -29.44 6.19
N ALA A 24 -8.58 -28.32 5.76
CA ALA A 24 -7.64 -27.56 6.59
C ALA A 24 -8.27 -27.10 7.92
N LEU A 25 -9.52 -26.64 7.90
CA LEU A 25 -10.24 -26.27 9.14
C LEU A 25 -10.53 -27.46 10.05
N GLN A 26 -10.86 -28.62 9.48
CA GLN A 26 -11.08 -29.86 10.24
C GLN A 26 -9.80 -30.36 10.91
N ASP A 27 -8.68 -30.31 10.18
CA ASP A 27 -7.39 -30.80 10.65
C ASP A 27 -6.77 -29.87 11.71
N PHE A 28 -6.85 -28.53 11.49
CA PHE A 28 -6.23 -27.53 12.36
C PHE A 28 -7.14 -27.04 13.48
N LYS A 29 -8.47 -27.03 13.29
CA LYS A 29 -9.49 -26.56 14.23
C LYS A 29 -9.20 -25.16 14.81
N PRO A 30 -9.01 -24.14 13.98
CA PRO A 30 -8.66 -22.80 14.47
C PRO A 30 -9.87 -22.12 15.13
N ASP A 31 -9.64 -21.32 16.17
CA ASP A 31 -10.63 -20.42 16.74
C ASP A 31 -10.83 -19.18 15.84
N ILE A 32 -9.77 -18.77 15.14
CA ILE A 32 -9.72 -17.54 14.35
C ILE A 32 -9.19 -17.84 12.95
N VAL A 33 -9.83 -17.24 11.96
CA VAL A 33 -9.33 -17.19 10.56
C VAL A 33 -9.08 -15.74 10.19
N HIS A 34 -7.80 -15.39 10.02
CA HIS A 34 -7.40 -14.07 9.57
C HIS A 34 -7.04 -14.12 8.09
N LEU A 35 -7.67 -13.26 7.31
CA LEU A 35 -7.61 -13.27 5.85
C LEU A 35 -6.83 -12.07 5.30
N HIS A 36 -6.01 -12.33 4.27
CA HIS A 36 -5.28 -11.33 3.49
C HIS A 36 -5.38 -11.69 2.00
N ASN A 37 -5.72 -10.72 1.14
CA ASN A 37 -5.66 -10.83 -0.33
C ASN A 37 -6.30 -12.10 -0.94
N VAL A 38 -7.44 -12.54 -0.41
CA VAL A 38 -8.07 -13.83 -0.78
C VAL A 38 -8.73 -13.85 -2.15
N HIS A 39 -8.96 -12.71 -2.78
CA HIS A 39 -9.80 -12.60 -3.99
C HIS A 39 -9.31 -13.45 -5.18
N SER A 40 -8.01 -13.47 -5.45
CA SER A 40 -7.46 -14.06 -6.68
C SER A 40 -7.27 -15.57 -6.63
N TYR A 41 -6.93 -16.12 -5.46
CA TYR A 41 -6.54 -17.54 -5.34
C TYR A 41 -7.51 -18.36 -4.50
N LEU A 42 -7.99 -17.81 -3.39
CA LEU A 42 -8.86 -18.53 -2.46
C LEU A 42 -10.34 -18.18 -2.62
N SER A 43 -10.66 -17.04 -3.22
CA SER A 43 -12.02 -16.47 -3.27
C SER A 43 -12.59 -16.13 -1.89
N PRO A 44 -13.48 -15.14 -1.78
CA PRO A 44 -14.20 -14.86 -0.54
C PRO A 44 -15.13 -15.99 -0.05
N VAL A 45 -15.23 -17.11 -0.77
CA VAL A 45 -15.96 -18.31 -0.30
C VAL A 45 -15.42 -18.83 1.04
N VAL A 46 -14.09 -18.67 1.26
CA VAL A 46 -13.43 -19.09 2.51
C VAL A 46 -13.98 -18.38 3.74
N VAL A 47 -14.41 -17.12 3.60
CA VAL A 47 -15.04 -16.32 4.67
C VAL A 47 -16.31 -17.01 5.18
N LYS A 48 -17.18 -17.42 4.24
CA LYS A 48 -18.42 -18.12 4.56
C LYS A 48 -18.15 -19.47 5.24
N ILE A 49 -17.18 -20.21 4.71
CA ILE A 49 -16.83 -21.55 5.25
C ILE A 49 -16.25 -21.42 6.65
N ALA A 50 -15.30 -20.50 6.89
CA ALA A 50 -14.73 -20.26 8.22
C ALA A 50 -15.84 -19.95 9.25
N LYS A 51 -16.78 -19.08 8.88
CA LYS A 51 -17.91 -18.74 9.77
C LYS A 51 -18.83 -19.94 10.05
N GLN A 52 -19.04 -20.81 9.06
CA GLN A 52 -19.83 -22.05 9.22
C GLN A 52 -19.14 -23.08 10.16
N PHE A 53 -17.81 -23.04 10.26
CA PHE A 53 -17.01 -23.85 11.20
C PHE A 53 -16.92 -23.22 12.59
N GLY A 54 -17.61 -22.12 12.86
CA GLY A 54 -17.62 -21.44 14.15
C GLY A 54 -16.43 -20.51 14.38
N CYS A 55 -15.53 -20.35 13.41
CA CYS A 55 -14.37 -19.50 13.58
C CYS A 55 -14.75 -18.01 13.66
N LYS A 56 -14.00 -17.24 14.44
CA LYS A 56 -13.97 -15.79 14.34
C LYS A 56 -13.23 -15.39 13.05
N VAL A 57 -13.82 -14.52 12.24
CA VAL A 57 -13.28 -14.17 10.94
C VAL A 57 -12.84 -12.71 10.93
N VAL A 58 -11.56 -12.49 10.72
CA VAL A 58 -10.94 -11.17 10.60
C VAL A 58 -10.35 -11.02 9.19
N TRP A 59 -10.50 -9.85 8.57
CA TRP A 59 -10.01 -9.62 7.21
C TRP A 59 -9.30 -8.28 7.09
N THR A 60 -7.97 -8.32 6.84
CA THR A 60 -7.19 -7.10 6.54
C THR A 60 -7.35 -6.70 5.08
N LEU A 61 -7.73 -5.45 4.87
CA LEU A 61 -8.00 -4.84 3.57
C LEU A 61 -6.75 -4.14 3.05
N HIS A 62 -5.97 -4.82 2.20
CA HIS A 62 -4.76 -4.26 1.61
C HIS A 62 -5.01 -3.43 0.35
N ASP A 63 -6.19 -3.57 -0.25
CA ASP A 63 -6.61 -2.89 -1.46
C ASP A 63 -8.08 -2.46 -1.40
N TYR A 64 -8.56 -1.85 -2.48
CA TYR A 64 -9.93 -1.32 -2.57
C TYR A 64 -10.91 -2.30 -3.23
N LYS A 65 -10.60 -3.60 -3.32
CA LYS A 65 -11.37 -4.59 -4.08
C LYS A 65 -12.86 -4.64 -3.71
N LEU A 66 -13.21 -4.45 -2.45
CA LEU A 66 -14.60 -4.42 -2.00
C LEU A 66 -15.36 -3.18 -2.47
N ALA A 67 -14.65 -2.05 -2.63
CA ALA A 67 -15.21 -0.80 -3.13
C ALA A 67 -15.13 -0.70 -4.66
N CYS A 68 -13.98 -1.05 -5.24
CA CYS A 68 -13.68 -0.99 -6.66
C CYS A 68 -13.31 -2.39 -7.19
N PRO A 69 -14.10 -2.99 -8.11
CA PRO A 69 -13.79 -4.32 -8.65
C PRO A 69 -12.42 -4.42 -9.34
N ALA A 70 -11.87 -3.29 -9.82
CA ALA A 70 -10.51 -3.18 -10.37
C ALA A 70 -9.43 -2.98 -9.29
N TYR A 71 -9.77 -2.97 -8.01
CA TYR A 71 -8.96 -2.86 -6.77
C TYR A 71 -8.12 -1.60 -6.60
N SER A 72 -7.83 -0.83 -7.63
CA SER A 72 -6.90 0.31 -7.59
C SER A 72 -7.58 1.68 -7.38
N CYS A 73 -8.90 1.78 -7.57
CA CYS A 73 -9.61 3.07 -7.66
C CYS A 73 -9.01 4.00 -8.73
N LEU A 74 -8.45 3.42 -9.80
CA LEU A 74 -7.90 4.15 -10.94
C LEU A 74 -8.65 3.79 -12.22
N ASN A 75 -8.79 4.78 -13.10
CA ASN A 75 -9.24 4.63 -14.47
C ASN A 75 -8.41 5.52 -15.38
N ARG A 76 -7.64 4.93 -16.29
CA ARG A 76 -6.74 5.64 -17.21
C ARG A 76 -5.83 6.66 -16.48
N GLY A 77 -5.17 6.20 -15.42
CA GLY A 77 -4.26 7.03 -14.61
C GLY A 77 -4.92 8.05 -13.68
N LYS A 78 -6.25 8.14 -13.66
CA LYS A 78 -6.97 9.10 -12.78
C LYS A 78 -7.76 8.38 -11.70
N ILE A 79 -7.87 9.01 -10.53
CA ILE A 79 -8.69 8.53 -9.42
C ILE A 79 -10.16 8.38 -9.87
N CYS A 80 -10.75 7.23 -9.55
CA CYS A 80 -12.11 6.87 -9.93
C CYS A 80 -12.84 6.15 -8.80
N GLU A 81 -13.90 6.75 -8.30
CA GLU A 81 -14.79 6.17 -7.27
C GLU A 81 -16.17 5.75 -7.82
N LYS A 82 -16.38 5.75 -9.15
CA LYS A 82 -17.69 5.44 -9.78
C LYS A 82 -18.28 4.10 -9.34
N CYS A 83 -17.42 3.10 -9.03
CA CYS A 83 -17.85 1.77 -8.59
C CYS A 83 -18.37 1.73 -7.15
N PHE A 84 -18.22 2.78 -6.36
CA PHE A 84 -18.76 2.86 -5.00
C PHE A 84 -20.30 2.92 -5.03
N THR A 85 -20.86 3.62 -6.00
CA THR A 85 -22.30 3.71 -6.21
C THR A 85 -22.84 2.55 -7.07
N SER A 86 -22.13 2.16 -8.13
CA SER A 86 -22.59 1.09 -9.00
C SER A 86 -21.43 0.30 -9.62
N LYS A 87 -21.38 -1.00 -9.32
CA LYS A 87 -20.33 -1.92 -9.80
C LYS A 87 -20.34 -2.10 -11.34
N ILE A 88 -21.45 -1.77 -12.03
CA ILE A 88 -21.52 -1.85 -13.50
C ILE A 88 -20.52 -0.91 -14.18
N ASN A 89 -20.07 0.12 -13.48
CA ASN A 89 -19.09 1.06 -14.01
C ASN A 89 -17.76 0.38 -14.37
N VAL A 90 -17.37 -0.72 -13.72
CA VAL A 90 -16.16 -1.48 -14.11
C VAL A 90 -16.25 -2.00 -15.55
N ILE A 91 -17.47 -2.38 -16.01
CA ILE A 91 -17.71 -2.83 -17.39
C ILE A 91 -17.72 -1.62 -18.35
N LYS A 92 -18.50 -0.57 -18.00
CA LYS A 92 -18.64 0.65 -18.83
C LYS A 92 -17.28 1.31 -19.11
N GLU A 93 -16.45 1.39 -18.09
CA GLU A 93 -15.12 2.01 -18.16
C GLU A 93 -14.02 1.03 -18.64
N ARG A 94 -14.31 -0.27 -18.72
CA ARG A 94 -13.35 -1.34 -19.08
C ARG A 94 -12.05 -1.28 -18.24
N CYS A 95 -12.13 -0.80 -17.01
CA CYS A 95 -10.94 -0.44 -16.22
C CYS A 95 -10.20 -1.63 -15.59
N PHE A 96 -10.78 -2.83 -15.57
CA PHE A 96 -10.03 -3.99 -15.08
C PHE A 96 -9.11 -4.52 -16.18
N LYS A 97 -7.80 -4.21 -16.06
CA LYS A 97 -6.77 -4.53 -17.05
C LYS A 97 -7.09 -4.02 -18.48
N GLU A 98 -7.83 -2.93 -18.58
CA GLU A 98 -8.29 -2.33 -19.84
C GLU A 98 -8.99 -3.33 -20.79
N ASN A 99 -9.57 -4.39 -20.21
CA ASN A 99 -10.08 -5.54 -20.91
C ASN A 99 -11.56 -5.77 -20.58
N LEU A 100 -12.43 -5.80 -21.61
CA LEU A 100 -13.88 -5.98 -21.41
C LEU A 100 -14.23 -7.33 -20.76
N PRO A 101 -13.78 -8.50 -21.26
CA PRO A 101 -14.04 -9.78 -20.60
C PRO A 101 -13.58 -9.84 -19.15
N ALA A 102 -12.42 -9.28 -18.83
CA ALA A 102 -11.92 -9.20 -17.46
C ALA A 102 -12.78 -8.28 -16.58
N SER A 103 -13.26 -7.16 -17.12
CA SER A 103 -14.16 -6.23 -16.43
C SER A 103 -15.54 -6.85 -16.16
N VAL A 104 -16.05 -7.65 -17.11
CA VAL A 104 -17.29 -8.41 -16.93
C VAL A 104 -17.14 -9.45 -15.80
N LEU A 105 -16.03 -10.20 -15.78
CA LEU A 105 -15.75 -11.14 -14.71
C LEU A 105 -15.66 -10.43 -13.34
N ALA A 106 -14.94 -9.31 -13.27
CA ALA A 106 -14.81 -8.52 -12.04
C ALA A 106 -16.16 -7.98 -11.55
N TYR A 107 -17.07 -7.63 -12.46
CA TYR A 107 -18.43 -7.23 -12.11
C TYR A 107 -19.22 -8.37 -11.45
N PHE A 108 -19.21 -9.57 -12.07
CA PHE A 108 -19.93 -10.72 -11.51
C PHE A 108 -19.32 -11.18 -10.18
N GLU A 109 -18.00 -11.15 -10.04
CA GLU A 109 -17.31 -11.39 -8.78
C GLU A 109 -17.80 -10.42 -7.69
N ALA A 110 -17.80 -9.11 -7.99
CA ALA A 110 -18.26 -8.08 -7.06
C ALA A 110 -19.75 -8.18 -6.71
N LYS A 111 -20.59 -8.64 -7.65
CA LYS A 111 -22.00 -8.95 -7.37
C LYS A 111 -22.15 -10.16 -6.46
N LYS A 112 -21.42 -11.24 -6.74
CA LYS A 112 -21.47 -12.49 -5.93
C LYS A 112 -20.99 -12.25 -4.53
N TRP A 113 -19.88 -11.53 -4.37
CA TRP A 113 -19.20 -11.23 -3.11
C TRP A 113 -19.37 -9.76 -2.72
N ASN A 114 -20.62 -9.28 -2.77
CA ASN A 114 -20.90 -7.90 -2.40
C ASN A 114 -20.72 -7.65 -0.89
N VAL A 115 -20.49 -6.39 -0.56
CA VAL A 115 -20.22 -5.91 0.79
C VAL A 115 -21.33 -6.31 1.78
N ALA A 116 -22.61 -6.14 1.40
CA ALA A 116 -23.75 -6.48 2.26
C ALA A 116 -23.78 -7.95 2.64
N LYS A 117 -23.32 -8.85 1.75
CA LYS A 117 -23.23 -10.28 2.01
C LYS A 117 -22.00 -10.63 2.83
N LEU A 118 -20.83 -10.10 2.46
CA LEU A 118 -19.57 -10.45 3.14
C LEU A 118 -19.53 -10.01 4.60
N GLN A 119 -20.03 -8.82 4.92
CA GLN A 119 -20.06 -8.33 6.29
C GLN A 119 -20.94 -9.16 7.26
N ARG A 120 -21.75 -10.11 6.74
CA ARG A 120 -22.48 -11.05 7.59
C ARG A 120 -21.58 -12.18 8.13
N TYR A 121 -20.49 -12.44 7.44
CA TYR A 121 -19.57 -13.54 7.76
C TYR A 121 -18.26 -13.06 8.38
N VAL A 122 -17.90 -11.77 8.19
CA VAL A 122 -16.69 -11.19 8.76
C VAL A 122 -17.05 -10.50 10.09
N ASP A 123 -16.29 -10.80 11.12
CA ASP A 123 -16.45 -10.16 12.42
C ASP A 123 -15.82 -8.77 12.42
N TYR A 124 -14.57 -8.66 11.93
CA TYR A 124 -13.89 -7.39 11.78
C TYR A 124 -13.12 -7.28 10.45
N PHE A 125 -13.20 -6.12 9.83
CA PHE A 125 -12.31 -5.70 8.74
C PHE A 125 -11.25 -4.77 9.30
N ILE A 126 -9.99 -5.13 9.09
CA ILE A 126 -8.85 -4.31 9.48
C ILE A 126 -8.48 -3.40 8.32
N CYS A 127 -8.43 -2.12 8.62
CA CYS A 127 -8.06 -1.05 7.69
C CYS A 127 -6.67 -0.55 8.07
N PRO A 128 -5.63 -0.71 7.23
CA PRO A 128 -4.29 -0.20 7.53
C PRO A 128 -4.19 1.33 7.68
N SER A 129 -5.19 2.08 7.23
CA SER A 129 -5.29 3.52 7.42
C SER A 129 -6.73 3.97 7.68
N SER A 130 -6.90 5.15 8.25
CA SER A 130 -8.21 5.78 8.38
C SER A 130 -8.77 6.16 7.01
N PHE A 131 -7.91 6.38 6.02
CA PHE A 131 -8.34 6.65 4.65
C PHE A 131 -9.10 5.45 4.07
N ILE A 132 -8.53 4.22 4.11
CA ILE A 132 -9.25 3.05 3.58
C ILE A 132 -10.50 2.76 4.40
N LYS A 133 -10.51 3.00 5.74
CA LYS A 133 -11.72 2.92 6.56
C LYS A 133 -12.82 3.82 5.98
N ARG A 134 -12.50 5.10 5.68
CA ARG A 134 -13.46 6.05 5.07
C ARG A 134 -13.97 5.56 3.71
N GLN A 135 -13.08 5.01 2.87
CA GLN A 135 -13.47 4.48 1.56
C GLN A 135 -14.39 3.25 1.69
N MET A 136 -14.15 2.39 2.67
CA MET A 136 -14.98 1.21 2.93
C MET A 136 -16.35 1.59 3.52
N LEU A 137 -16.43 2.64 4.32
CA LEU A 137 -17.70 3.23 4.76
C LEU A 137 -18.53 3.71 3.57
N LYS A 138 -17.92 4.48 2.64
CA LYS A 138 -18.57 4.89 1.39
C LYS A 138 -19.04 3.69 0.54
N ALA A 139 -18.32 2.58 0.59
CA ALA A 139 -18.68 1.34 -0.11
C ALA A 139 -19.80 0.54 0.59
N GLY A 140 -20.27 0.96 1.78
CA GLY A 140 -21.39 0.37 2.50
C GLY A 140 -21.02 -0.65 3.57
N LEU A 141 -19.75 -0.73 3.99
CA LEU A 141 -19.37 -1.47 5.19
C LEU A 141 -19.82 -0.71 6.43
N LYS A 142 -20.25 -1.44 7.45
CA LYS A 142 -20.68 -0.88 8.73
C LYS A 142 -19.50 -0.45 9.58
N GLU A 143 -19.62 0.68 10.25
CA GLU A 143 -18.54 1.29 11.01
C GLU A 143 -18.06 0.41 12.18
N GLU A 144 -18.98 -0.22 12.89
CA GLU A 144 -18.68 -1.10 14.01
C GLU A 144 -17.75 -2.26 13.65
N LYS A 145 -17.76 -2.68 12.37
CA LYS A 145 -16.91 -3.76 11.84
C LYS A 145 -15.54 -3.29 11.34
N LEU A 146 -15.34 -1.99 11.20
CA LEU A 146 -14.10 -1.44 10.65
C LEU A 146 -13.15 -1.00 11.77
N LYS A 147 -11.97 -1.60 11.84
CA LYS A 147 -10.92 -1.29 12.82
C LYS A 147 -9.67 -0.80 12.11
N VAL A 148 -9.09 0.28 12.59
CA VAL A 148 -7.83 0.81 12.03
C VAL A 148 -6.67 0.19 12.79
N VAL A 149 -5.81 -0.54 12.06
CA VAL A 149 -4.55 -1.10 12.58
C VAL A 149 -3.50 -0.90 11.50
N CYS A 150 -2.52 -0.03 11.74
CA CYS A 150 -1.44 0.29 10.82
C CYS A 150 -0.62 -0.95 10.45
N ASN A 151 -0.02 -0.95 9.27
CA ASN A 151 1.04 -1.90 8.92
C ASN A 151 2.24 -1.74 9.86
N PHE A 152 3.09 -2.73 9.91
CA PHE A 152 4.31 -2.76 10.71
C PHE A 152 5.52 -3.07 9.83
N VAL A 153 6.70 -2.75 10.31
CA VAL A 153 7.97 -3.14 9.68
C VAL A 153 8.27 -4.60 10.03
N ASP A 154 8.78 -5.33 9.05
CA ASP A 154 9.30 -6.69 9.27
C ASP A 154 10.24 -6.71 10.49
N PRO A 155 10.04 -7.63 11.46
CA PRO A 155 10.84 -7.64 12.70
C PRO A 155 12.35 -7.76 12.47
N VAL A 156 12.79 -8.49 11.44
CA VAL A 156 14.21 -8.65 11.11
C VAL A 156 14.77 -7.32 10.61
N LYS A 157 14.05 -6.63 9.71
CA LYS A 157 14.45 -5.30 9.24
C LYS A 157 14.47 -4.28 10.38
N LEU A 158 13.47 -4.32 11.26
CA LEU A 158 13.39 -3.40 12.40
C LEU A 158 14.57 -3.58 13.34
N GLU A 159 14.94 -4.83 13.62
CA GLU A 159 16.11 -5.14 14.45
C GLU A 159 17.42 -4.66 13.80
N GLN A 160 17.56 -4.82 12.48
CA GLN A 160 18.70 -4.28 11.74
C GLN A 160 18.78 -2.74 11.88
N LEU A 161 17.66 -2.02 11.76
CA LEU A 161 17.62 -0.57 11.91
C LEU A 161 17.93 -0.11 13.33
N LYS A 162 17.48 -0.87 14.36
CA LYS A 162 17.78 -0.56 15.77
C LYS A 162 19.24 -0.73 16.15
N ASN A 163 19.94 -1.66 15.50
CA ASN A 163 21.35 -1.95 15.77
C ASN A 163 22.32 -0.98 15.07
N VAL A 164 21.80 -0.04 14.27
CA VAL A 164 22.60 1.00 13.63
C VAL A 164 22.45 2.32 14.39
N GLU A 165 23.58 2.95 14.71
CA GLU A 165 23.55 4.29 15.28
C GLU A 165 23.01 5.30 14.25
N ILE A 166 21.90 5.95 14.59
CA ILE A 166 21.29 6.98 13.75
C ILE A 166 22.16 8.23 13.80
N SER A 167 22.84 8.53 12.70
CA SER A 167 23.66 9.74 12.54
C SER A 167 22.78 10.98 12.35
N ASP A 168 23.19 12.10 12.96
CA ASP A 168 22.60 13.41 12.69
C ASP A 168 23.14 14.02 11.38
N LYS A 169 24.24 13.47 10.84
CA LYS A 169 24.77 13.83 9.51
C LYS A 169 24.18 12.90 8.46
N ARG A 170 23.59 13.49 7.45
CA ARG A 170 23.05 12.80 6.29
C ARG A 170 23.77 13.28 5.03
N ASP A 171 23.86 12.40 4.04
CA ASP A 171 24.36 12.77 2.75
C ASP A 171 23.34 13.69 2.04
N ASP A 172 23.83 14.59 1.20
CA ASP A 172 22.99 15.60 0.55
C ASP A 172 22.25 15.03 -0.68
N PHE A 173 21.41 14.02 -0.41
CA PHE A 173 20.51 13.46 -1.41
C PHE A 173 19.15 13.07 -0.79
N TYR A 174 18.14 13.05 -1.64
CA TYR A 174 16.85 12.49 -1.32
C TYR A 174 16.61 11.21 -2.13
N VAL A 175 15.72 10.33 -1.64
CA VAL A 175 15.53 9.01 -2.22
C VAL A 175 14.07 8.72 -2.53
N TYR A 176 13.85 8.00 -3.63
CA TYR A 176 12.62 7.30 -3.93
C TYR A 176 12.85 5.80 -3.81
N VAL A 177 11.96 5.09 -3.11
CA VAL A 177 11.99 3.62 -3.00
C VAL A 177 10.63 3.06 -3.42
N GLY A 178 10.61 2.33 -4.54
CA GLY A 178 9.37 1.74 -5.01
C GLY A 178 9.39 1.29 -6.47
N ARG A 179 8.24 0.84 -6.95
CA ARG A 179 8.06 0.43 -8.33
C ARG A 179 7.99 1.65 -9.25
N LEU A 180 8.69 1.59 -10.39
CA LEU A 180 8.63 2.62 -11.43
C LEU A 180 7.46 2.32 -12.36
N SER A 181 6.31 2.89 -12.03
CA SER A 181 5.05 2.78 -12.77
C SER A 181 4.29 4.11 -12.74
N GLU A 182 3.35 4.29 -13.65
CA GLU A 182 2.64 5.56 -13.86
C GLU A 182 1.97 6.06 -12.58
N GLU A 183 1.26 5.17 -11.89
CA GLU A 183 0.48 5.50 -10.70
C GLU A 183 1.32 5.90 -9.49
N LYS A 184 2.63 5.60 -9.52
CA LYS A 184 3.56 5.98 -8.46
C LYS A 184 4.12 7.40 -8.62
N GLY A 185 3.73 8.12 -9.69
CA GLY A 185 4.10 9.52 -9.90
C GLY A 185 5.58 9.76 -10.16
N VAL A 186 6.33 8.71 -10.56
CA VAL A 186 7.78 8.81 -10.79
C VAL A 186 8.10 9.76 -11.94
N ALA A 187 7.25 9.82 -12.97
CA ALA A 187 7.41 10.77 -14.07
C ALA A 187 7.35 12.24 -13.59
N THR A 188 6.41 12.53 -12.66
CA THR A 188 6.29 13.85 -12.04
C THR A 188 7.50 14.17 -11.17
N LEU A 189 7.99 13.18 -10.40
CA LEU A 189 9.21 13.32 -9.58
C LEU A 189 10.45 13.61 -10.44
N LEU A 190 10.65 12.90 -11.54
CA LEU A 190 11.80 13.11 -12.44
C LEU A 190 11.79 14.50 -13.10
N LYS A 191 10.61 14.98 -13.50
CA LYS A 191 10.44 16.36 -14.00
C LYS A 191 10.75 17.41 -12.92
N ALA A 192 10.36 17.15 -11.69
CA ALA A 192 10.69 18.02 -10.56
C ALA A 192 12.19 18.00 -10.26
N ALA A 193 12.79 16.81 -10.17
CA ALA A 193 14.18 16.58 -9.83
C ALA A 193 15.14 17.25 -10.80
N LYS A 194 14.84 17.21 -12.11
CA LYS A 194 15.67 17.85 -13.16
C LYS A 194 15.95 19.34 -12.93
N LYS A 195 15.06 20.02 -12.19
CA LYS A 195 15.15 21.47 -11.89
C LYS A 195 15.69 21.76 -10.50
N LEU A 196 15.93 20.73 -9.68
CA LEU A 196 16.42 20.90 -8.31
C LEU A 196 17.95 20.73 -8.26
N PRO A 197 18.65 21.43 -7.35
CA PRO A 197 20.10 21.29 -7.19
C PRO A 197 20.50 20.05 -6.39
N TYR A 198 19.54 19.30 -5.84
CA TYR A 198 19.77 18.17 -4.96
C TYR A 198 19.83 16.86 -5.74
N LYS A 199 20.63 15.91 -5.28
CA LYS A 199 20.73 14.58 -5.88
C LYS A 199 19.53 13.72 -5.52
N LEU A 200 18.88 13.13 -6.54
CA LEU A 200 17.84 12.11 -6.39
C LEU A 200 18.46 10.73 -6.64
N LYS A 201 18.24 9.80 -5.72
CA LYS A 201 18.49 8.36 -5.95
C LYS A 201 17.17 7.61 -6.08
N LEU A 202 17.02 6.84 -7.17
CA LEU A 202 15.84 6.00 -7.40
C LEU A 202 16.19 4.53 -7.17
N VAL A 203 15.52 3.93 -6.19
CA VAL A 203 15.66 2.51 -5.84
C VAL A 203 14.41 1.76 -6.25
N GLY A 204 14.56 0.75 -7.07
CA GLY A 204 13.48 -0.09 -7.56
C GLY A 204 13.52 -0.26 -9.07
N GLY A 205 12.56 -1.03 -9.58
CA GLY A 205 12.40 -1.30 -11.00
C GLY A 205 10.92 -1.22 -11.40
N GLY A 206 10.66 -1.50 -12.64
CA GLY A 206 9.30 -1.48 -13.20
C GLY A 206 9.34 -1.37 -14.71
N HIS A 207 8.19 -1.45 -15.34
CA HIS A 207 8.10 -1.42 -16.81
C HIS A 207 8.51 -0.07 -17.44
N LEU A 208 8.57 1.01 -16.64
CA LEU A 208 9.03 2.33 -17.09
C LEU A 208 10.53 2.57 -16.87
N TYR A 209 11.26 1.62 -16.27
CA TYR A 209 12.65 1.80 -15.85
C TYR A 209 13.56 2.19 -17.02
N ASP A 210 13.55 1.40 -18.11
CA ASP A 210 14.42 1.62 -19.26
C ASP A 210 14.09 2.95 -19.99
N GLY A 211 12.78 3.29 -20.07
CA GLY A 211 12.34 4.55 -20.64
C GLY A 211 12.81 5.76 -19.83
N PHE A 212 12.76 5.67 -18.51
CA PHE A 212 13.25 6.75 -17.65
C PHE A 212 14.78 6.89 -17.69
N ILE A 213 15.53 5.80 -17.79
CA ILE A 213 16.99 5.87 -18.00
C ILE A 213 17.33 6.54 -19.33
N ALA A 214 16.61 6.20 -20.39
CA ALA A 214 16.85 6.81 -21.71
C ALA A 214 16.60 8.33 -21.69
N GLU A 215 15.60 8.82 -20.94
CA GLU A 215 15.22 10.24 -20.89
C GLU A 215 16.02 11.04 -19.83
N TYR A 216 16.32 10.44 -18.68
CA TYR A 216 16.90 11.15 -17.52
C TYR A 216 18.28 10.64 -17.09
N GLY A 217 18.79 9.55 -17.66
CA GLY A 217 20.06 8.94 -17.24
C GLY A 217 21.30 9.81 -17.45
N SER A 218 21.21 10.84 -18.30
CA SER A 218 22.27 11.83 -18.49
C SER A 218 22.20 13.02 -17.52
N CYS A 219 21.18 13.09 -16.66
CA CYS A 219 21.08 14.15 -15.67
C CYS A 219 22.02 13.86 -14.49
N GLU A 220 22.98 14.72 -14.22
CA GLU A 220 24.03 14.53 -13.18
C GLU A 220 23.43 14.36 -11.76
N ASN A 221 22.27 15.00 -11.52
CA ASN A 221 21.58 14.96 -10.23
C ASN A 221 20.54 13.85 -10.10
N ILE A 222 20.44 12.90 -11.06
CA ILE A 222 19.49 11.78 -11.01
C ILE A 222 20.25 10.46 -11.18
N GLU A 223 20.16 9.59 -10.17
CA GLU A 223 20.84 8.30 -10.13
C GLU A 223 19.84 7.16 -10.05
N PHE A 224 19.87 6.25 -11.03
CA PHE A 224 19.04 5.05 -11.07
C PHE A 224 19.82 3.86 -10.51
N LEU A 225 19.44 3.39 -9.31
CA LEU A 225 20.11 2.27 -8.64
C LEU A 225 19.51 0.91 -8.99
N GLY A 226 18.37 0.88 -9.68
CA GLY A 226 17.67 -0.36 -9.96
C GLY A 226 17.15 -1.07 -8.72
N HIS A 227 16.85 -2.36 -8.84
CA HIS A 227 16.44 -3.17 -7.72
C HIS A 227 17.62 -3.43 -6.78
N GLN A 228 17.47 -3.15 -5.50
CA GLN A 228 18.49 -3.36 -4.48
C GLN A 228 18.01 -4.38 -3.44
N PRO A 229 18.90 -5.19 -2.85
CA PRO A 229 18.56 -6.05 -1.72
C PRO A 229 18.19 -5.20 -0.49
N ALA A 230 17.45 -5.82 0.44
CA ALA A 230 16.87 -5.12 1.59
C ALA A 230 17.92 -4.39 2.45
N GLU A 231 19.08 -5.03 2.65
CA GLU A 231 20.20 -4.47 3.42
C GLU A 231 20.72 -3.19 2.75
N LYS A 232 20.84 -3.19 1.42
CA LYS A 232 21.31 -2.01 0.68
C LYS A 232 20.28 -0.88 0.68
N VAL A 233 18.99 -1.23 0.62
CA VAL A 233 17.91 -0.24 0.79
C VAL A 233 18.00 0.41 2.17
N ALA A 234 18.23 -0.35 3.24
CA ALA A 234 18.39 0.17 4.59
C ALA A 234 19.60 1.13 4.70
N GLU A 235 20.76 0.78 4.13
CA GLU A 235 21.94 1.66 4.07
C GLU A 235 21.64 2.97 3.37
N ILE A 236 20.96 2.92 2.22
CA ILE A 236 20.58 4.11 1.45
C ILE A 236 19.62 4.99 2.25
N LEU A 237 18.61 4.38 2.92
CA LEU A 237 17.69 5.12 3.76
C LEU A 237 18.41 5.78 4.94
N LEU A 238 19.33 5.08 5.60
CA LEU A 238 20.11 5.61 6.72
C LEU A 238 21.04 6.76 6.32
N SER A 239 21.43 6.87 5.06
CA SER A 239 22.26 7.96 4.54
C SER A 239 21.47 9.12 3.95
N ALA A 240 20.22 8.90 3.50
CA ALA A 240 19.41 9.90 2.82
C ALA A 240 18.94 11.01 3.75
N LYS A 241 18.76 12.22 3.23
CA LYS A 241 18.21 13.37 3.95
C LYS A 241 16.68 13.32 4.05
N CYS A 242 16.00 12.82 3.04
CA CYS A 242 14.56 12.51 3.08
C CYS A 242 14.16 11.46 2.05
N LEU A 243 12.97 10.86 2.25
CA LEU A 243 12.31 10.02 1.24
C LEU A 243 11.19 10.84 0.57
N VAL A 244 11.08 10.73 -0.77
CA VAL A 244 9.98 11.33 -1.53
C VAL A 244 9.04 10.22 -2.01
N LEU A 245 7.74 10.33 -1.70
CA LEU A 245 6.69 9.44 -2.20
C LEU A 245 5.68 10.22 -3.05
N PRO A 246 5.85 10.26 -4.39
CA PRO A 246 5.10 11.14 -5.28
C PRO A 246 3.82 10.52 -5.84
N SER A 247 3.24 9.51 -5.16
CA SER A 247 2.12 8.71 -5.66
C SER A 247 0.95 9.55 -6.18
N GLU A 248 0.42 9.14 -7.33
CA GLU A 248 -0.78 9.70 -7.97
C GLU A 248 -1.97 8.73 -7.89
N CYS A 249 -1.87 7.72 -7.00
CA CYS A 249 -2.93 6.78 -6.68
C CYS A 249 -3.23 6.76 -5.18
N TYR A 250 -4.35 6.19 -4.81
CA TYR A 250 -4.65 5.95 -3.40
C TYR A 250 -3.71 4.93 -2.80
N GLU A 251 -2.68 5.40 -2.11
CA GLU A 251 -1.90 4.55 -1.22
C GLU A 251 -2.74 4.22 0.02
N ASN A 252 -2.60 3.00 0.50
CA ASN A 252 -3.28 2.61 1.74
C ASN A 252 -2.44 2.99 2.96
N ASN A 253 -1.33 2.26 3.14
CA ASN A 253 -0.38 2.48 4.25
C ASN A 253 0.99 2.00 3.77
N PRO A 254 1.73 2.84 3.01
CA PRO A 254 2.91 2.45 2.25
C PRO A 254 4.08 2.05 3.15
N LEU A 255 4.57 0.81 3.00
CA LEU A 255 5.67 0.27 3.78
C LEU A 255 6.98 1.05 3.58
N SER A 256 7.23 1.57 2.37
CA SER A 256 8.43 2.38 2.10
C SER A 256 8.51 3.64 2.96
N VAL A 257 7.36 4.27 3.25
CA VAL A 257 7.29 5.42 4.18
C VAL A 257 7.57 4.96 5.61
N ILE A 258 6.94 3.86 6.04
CA ILE A 258 7.13 3.32 7.38
C ILE A 258 8.60 2.91 7.60
N GLU A 259 9.21 2.22 6.64
CA GLU A 259 10.62 1.82 6.69
C GLU A 259 11.55 3.06 6.74
N ALA A 260 11.26 4.09 5.97
CA ALA A 260 12.02 5.33 5.98
C ALA A 260 11.92 6.09 7.31
N LEU A 261 10.72 6.18 7.87
CA LEU A 261 10.51 6.77 9.19
C LEU A 261 11.25 5.97 10.27
N CYS A 262 11.24 4.64 10.22
CA CYS A 262 12.01 3.78 11.14
C CYS A 262 13.54 3.93 10.96
N ALA A 263 14.01 4.34 9.79
CA ALA A 263 15.40 4.75 9.55
C ALA A 263 15.69 6.20 9.98
N GLY A 264 14.68 6.90 10.49
CA GLY A 264 14.79 8.26 11.04
C GLY A 264 14.71 9.37 10.00
N ILE A 265 14.41 9.09 8.73
CA ILE A 265 14.37 10.13 7.70
C ILE A 265 12.97 10.72 7.53
N PRO A 266 12.87 12.05 7.36
CA PRO A 266 11.60 12.71 7.10
C PRO A 266 11.07 12.36 5.71
N ILE A 267 9.77 12.53 5.54
CA ILE A 267 9.06 12.18 4.32
C ILE A 267 8.56 13.44 3.60
N VAL A 268 8.76 13.49 2.29
CA VAL A 268 8.04 14.41 1.41
C VAL A 268 7.00 13.59 0.65
N GLY A 269 5.75 13.64 1.07
CA GLY A 269 4.70 12.75 0.60
C GLY A 269 3.59 13.46 -0.17
N ALA A 270 3.06 12.83 -1.23
CA ALA A 270 1.89 13.33 -1.90
C ALA A 270 0.66 13.33 -0.95
N ASN A 271 -0.12 14.40 -0.93
CA ASN A 271 -1.33 14.51 -0.13
C ASN A 271 -2.48 13.71 -0.76
N ILE A 272 -2.33 12.38 -0.75
CA ILE A 272 -3.27 11.44 -1.35
C ILE A 272 -3.33 10.12 -0.56
N GLY A 273 -4.53 9.52 -0.49
CA GLY A 273 -4.69 8.22 0.16
C GLY A 273 -4.40 8.27 1.65
N GLY A 274 -3.69 7.27 2.14
CA GLY A 274 -3.24 7.14 3.53
C GLY A 274 -1.86 7.75 3.80
N ILE A 275 -1.19 8.35 2.81
CA ILE A 275 0.14 8.96 2.97
C ILE A 275 0.14 10.03 4.05
N PRO A 276 -0.79 11.02 4.05
CA PRO A 276 -0.78 12.09 5.06
C PRO A 276 -0.94 11.60 6.49
N GLU A 277 -1.53 10.41 6.69
CA GLU A 277 -1.73 9.84 8.04
C GLU A 277 -0.42 9.33 8.68
N LEU A 278 0.65 9.20 7.89
CA LEU A 278 1.97 8.77 8.32
C LEU A 278 2.94 9.95 8.54
N ILE A 279 2.57 11.15 8.11
CA ILE A 279 3.46 12.33 8.09
C ILE A 279 2.97 13.37 9.08
N ASP A 280 3.51 13.32 10.29
CA ASP A 280 3.32 14.40 11.26
C ASP A 280 4.22 15.59 10.89
N ALA A 281 3.92 16.79 11.38
CA ALA A 281 4.67 18.02 11.07
C ALA A 281 6.17 17.95 11.43
N GLU A 282 6.51 17.13 12.43
CA GLU A 282 7.89 16.85 12.83
C GLU A 282 8.57 15.75 12.00
N TRP A 283 7.81 15.04 11.16
CA TRP A 283 8.27 13.88 10.39
C TRP A 283 8.34 14.14 8.89
N GLY A 284 7.96 15.32 8.44
CA GLY A 284 8.06 15.68 7.03
C GLY A 284 7.06 16.70 6.57
N GLU A 285 6.82 16.71 5.27
CA GLU A 285 5.90 17.63 4.59
C GLU A 285 5.06 16.91 3.55
N THR A 286 3.89 17.44 3.27
CA THR A 286 3.04 16.96 2.18
C THR A 286 2.95 17.99 1.06
N PHE A 287 2.69 17.52 -0.16
CA PHE A 287 2.45 18.35 -1.34
C PHE A 287 1.24 17.84 -2.12
N GLU A 288 0.65 18.68 -2.96
CA GLU A 288 -0.47 18.31 -3.82
C GLU A 288 -0.06 17.26 -4.85
N SER A 289 -0.75 16.10 -4.85
CA SER A 289 -0.43 14.98 -5.76
C SER A 289 -0.48 15.41 -7.23
N GLY A 290 0.59 15.10 -7.97
CA GLY A 290 0.75 15.48 -9.38
C GLY A 290 1.21 16.92 -9.62
N ASN A 291 1.35 17.74 -8.58
CA ASN A 291 1.80 19.12 -8.69
C ASN A 291 3.33 19.20 -8.58
N ILE A 292 4.01 19.48 -9.72
CA ILE A 292 5.48 19.54 -9.80
C ILE A 292 6.03 20.67 -8.95
N GLU A 293 5.45 21.85 -9.02
CA GLU A 293 5.94 23.07 -8.34
C GLU A 293 5.81 22.92 -6.81
N ASP A 294 4.69 22.40 -6.33
CA ASP A 294 4.48 22.19 -4.90
C ASP A 294 5.41 21.09 -4.37
N MET A 295 5.63 20.02 -5.15
CA MET A 295 6.63 18.98 -4.82
C MET A 295 8.05 19.56 -4.74
N GLN A 296 8.45 20.41 -5.70
CA GLN A 296 9.76 21.06 -5.67
C GLN A 296 9.93 21.93 -4.43
N GLN A 297 8.91 22.69 -4.06
CA GLN A 297 8.94 23.53 -2.86
C GLN A 297 9.05 22.69 -1.59
N ALA A 298 8.29 21.61 -1.49
CA ALA A 298 8.34 20.71 -0.34
C ALA A 298 9.73 20.02 -0.22
N ILE A 299 10.27 19.51 -1.31
CA ILE A 299 11.64 18.94 -1.33
C ILE A 299 12.66 20.01 -0.90
N THR A 300 12.58 21.22 -1.47
CA THR A 300 13.51 22.30 -1.13
C THR A 300 13.47 22.68 0.35
N ARG A 301 12.26 22.78 0.93
CA ARG A 301 12.12 23.06 2.37
C ARG A 301 12.74 21.98 3.25
N VAL A 302 12.53 20.69 2.90
CA VAL A 302 13.07 19.58 3.68
C VAL A 302 14.58 19.44 3.48
N MET A 303 15.08 19.56 2.26
CA MET A 303 16.51 19.48 1.96
C MET A 303 17.30 20.66 2.51
N GLY A 304 16.70 21.85 2.55
CA GLY A 304 17.35 23.10 2.98
C GLY A 304 17.31 23.37 4.48
N THR A 305 16.83 22.42 5.32
CA THR A 305 16.69 22.64 6.77
C THR A 305 17.35 21.56 7.59
N ASP A 306 17.80 21.91 8.80
CA ASP A 306 18.31 20.97 9.80
C ASP A 306 17.33 20.79 10.99
N LYS A 307 16.04 21.15 10.79
CA LYS A 307 15.03 21.08 11.86
C LYS A 307 14.65 19.66 12.28
N TYR A 308 14.88 18.66 11.41
CA TYR A 308 14.44 17.31 11.65
C TYR A 308 15.39 16.54 12.58
N ASN A 309 14.87 16.03 13.68
CA ASN A 309 15.60 15.17 14.60
C ASN A 309 15.47 13.71 14.17
N TYR A 310 16.44 13.22 13.41
CA TYR A 310 16.44 11.86 12.85
C TYR A 310 16.35 10.77 13.93
N LYS A 311 17.02 10.96 15.09
CA LYS A 311 16.96 10.01 16.21
C LYS A 311 15.57 9.94 16.82
N ASN A 312 14.90 11.08 16.97
CA ASN A 312 13.54 11.14 17.51
C ASN A 312 12.53 10.52 16.53
N ILE A 313 12.63 10.84 15.24
CA ILE A 313 11.79 10.22 14.19
C ILE A 313 11.94 8.70 14.24
N ALA A 314 13.18 8.18 14.26
CA ALA A 314 13.43 6.75 14.32
C ALA A 314 12.86 6.12 15.58
N CYS A 315 13.13 6.68 16.75
CA CYS A 315 12.69 6.13 18.04
C CYS A 315 11.16 5.99 18.10
N GLN A 316 10.44 7.07 17.79
CA GLN A 316 8.98 7.07 17.81
C GLN A 316 8.38 6.16 16.75
N SER A 317 8.97 6.13 15.54
CA SER A 317 8.47 5.30 14.44
C SER A 317 8.73 3.82 14.67
N GLN A 318 9.90 3.46 15.21
CA GLN A 318 10.24 2.07 15.55
C GLN A 318 9.33 1.49 16.62
N GLU A 319 8.86 2.31 17.58
CA GLU A 319 7.85 1.90 18.56
C GLU A 319 6.47 1.79 17.90
N ARG A 320 6.03 2.85 17.19
CA ARG A 320 4.71 2.95 16.57
C ARG A 320 4.46 1.83 15.57
N PHE A 321 5.46 1.50 14.73
CA PHE A 321 5.36 0.53 13.65
C PHE A 321 6.03 -0.81 13.94
N SER A 322 6.25 -1.14 15.23
CA SER A 322 6.75 -2.45 15.64
C SER A 322 5.68 -3.53 15.45
N PHE A 323 6.15 -4.78 15.26
CA PHE A 323 5.28 -5.95 15.28
C PHE A 323 4.52 -6.07 16.61
N ASP A 324 5.17 -5.79 17.73
CA ASP A 324 4.55 -5.90 19.06
C ASP A 324 3.38 -4.94 19.22
N THR A 325 3.53 -3.69 18.79
CA THR A 325 2.46 -2.68 18.79
C THR A 325 1.31 -3.12 17.88
N HIS A 326 1.61 -3.59 16.68
CA HIS A 326 0.62 -4.13 15.75
C HIS A 326 -0.11 -5.34 16.32
N TYR A 327 0.65 -6.33 16.83
CA TYR A 327 0.09 -7.56 17.37
C TYR A 327 -0.77 -7.31 18.61
N LYS A 328 -0.39 -6.38 19.48
CA LYS A 328 -1.19 -5.97 20.65
C LYS A 328 -2.58 -5.48 20.21
N GLN A 329 -2.66 -4.66 19.16
CA GLN A 329 -3.93 -4.19 18.62
C GLN A 329 -4.75 -5.34 17.99
N LEU A 330 -4.09 -6.24 17.24
CA LEU A 330 -4.77 -7.44 16.69
C LEU A 330 -5.31 -8.36 17.78
N LYS A 331 -4.54 -8.58 18.84
CA LYS A 331 -4.92 -9.46 19.94
C LYS A 331 -6.22 -9.02 20.62
N GLU A 332 -6.46 -7.70 20.72
CA GLU A 332 -7.73 -7.18 21.23
C GLU A 332 -8.93 -7.53 20.32
N LEU A 333 -8.70 -7.59 19.01
CA LEU A 333 -9.73 -7.96 18.04
C LEU A 333 -9.96 -9.47 17.96
N TYR A 334 -8.99 -10.26 18.43
CA TYR A 334 -9.09 -11.72 18.47
C TYR A 334 -9.83 -12.25 19.69
N LYS A 335 -9.90 -11.49 20.78
CA LYS A 335 -10.77 -11.79 21.94
C LYS A 335 -12.23 -11.71 21.55
#